data_c65f993e255954390d890bd4e4a5c88b
#
_entry.id   c65f993e255954390d890bd4e4a5c88b
#
_cell.length_a   1.000
_cell.length_b   1.000
_cell.length_c   1.000
_cell.angle_alpha   90.00
_cell.angle_beta   90.00
_cell.angle_gamma   90.00
#
_symmetry.space_group_name_H-M   'P 1'
#
loop_
_entity.id
_entity.type
_entity.pdbx_description
1 polymer ?
#
loop_
_entity_poly.entity_id
_entity_poly.type
_entity_poly.pdbx_seq_one_letter_code
_entity_poly.pdbx_strand_id
1 'polypeptide(L)'
;WLAAWERGDTFDLGPDEAWQALLWRELTKDGHPHRARLLDDLLQRLYSDEPLPGLPERLLVFGISSLPPHHLRVLDGLARHIDVVVCALNPSREAWGEIRDIRELARQPESGADDWYLDVGHPLLASLGKQGRDFFDSLFSLTASEGSQEFGLYSEDEDLRDDSLLHALQNDILRLRTRLPDE
;
A
#
# COMPACT_ATOMS: atom_id res chain seq x y z
N TRP A 1 -13.92 14.42 -4.92
CA TRP A 1 -14.14 15.84 -5.28
C TRP A 1 -14.77 15.97 -6.66
N LEU A 2 -14.07 15.52 -7.74
CA LEU A 2 -14.49 15.76 -9.12
C LEU A 2 -15.93 15.32 -9.40
N ALA A 3 -16.29 14.11 -9.01
CA ALA A 3 -17.66 13.60 -9.16
C ALA A 3 -18.69 14.37 -8.31
N ALA A 4 -18.30 14.90 -7.17
CA ALA A 4 -19.16 15.73 -6.34
C ALA A 4 -19.33 17.13 -6.94
N TRP A 5 -18.24 17.72 -7.46
CA TRP A 5 -18.31 18.99 -8.18
C TRP A 5 -19.20 18.93 -9.44
N GLU A 6 -19.24 17.79 -10.12
CA GLU A 6 -20.17 17.56 -11.23
C GLU A 6 -21.64 17.61 -10.78
N ARG A 7 -21.93 17.09 -9.58
CA ARG A 7 -23.27 17.16 -8.97
C ARG A 7 -23.61 18.52 -8.36
N GLY A 8 -22.62 19.42 -8.28
CA GLY A 8 -22.77 20.75 -7.66
C GLY A 8 -22.41 20.81 -6.19
N ASP A 9 -21.90 19.72 -5.59
CA ASP A 9 -21.47 19.69 -4.20
C ASP A 9 -20.10 20.37 -4.05
N THR A 10 -19.85 20.95 -2.86
CA THR A 10 -18.56 21.53 -2.45
C THR A 10 -18.17 21.01 -1.06
N PHE A 11 -16.85 21.09 -0.69
CA PHE A 11 -16.30 20.48 0.51
C PHE A 11 -15.58 21.47 1.44
N ASP A 12 -15.62 22.76 1.15
CA ASP A 12 -14.88 23.80 1.88
C ASP A 12 -13.36 23.57 1.86
N LEU A 13 -12.82 23.25 0.68
CA LEU A 13 -11.38 23.01 0.44
C LEU A 13 -10.57 24.32 0.40
N GLY A 14 -11.19 25.46 0.68
CA GLY A 14 -10.55 26.77 0.69
C GLY A 14 -11.10 27.72 -0.39
N PRO A 15 -10.53 28.95 -0.50
CA PRO A 15 -11.07 30.01 -1.32
C PRO A 15 -11.11 29.70 -2.82
N ASP A 16 -10.28 28.78 -3.27
CA ASP A 16 -10.18 28.44 -4.70
C ASP A 16 -11.17 27.34 -5.14
N GLU A 17 -11.83 26.66 -4.24
CA GLU A 17 -12.74 25.56 -4.59
C GLU A 17 -13.87 26.00 -5.51
N ALA A 18 -14.46 27.14 -5.25
CA ALA A 18 -15.62 27.61 -5.98
C ALA A 18 -15.35 27.79 -7.48
N TRP A 19 -14.26 28.42 -7.84
CA TRP A 19 -13.90 28.62 -9.24
C TRP A 19 -13.37 27.34 -9.90
N GLN A 20 -12.65 26.49 -9.15
CA GLN A 20 -12.18 25.19 -9.63
C GLN A 20 -13.35 24.26 -9.95
N ALA A 21 -14.35 24.20 -9.06
CA ALA A 21 -15.56 23.41 -9.28
C ALA A 21 -16.39 23.92 -10.47
N LEU A 22 -16.46 25.25 -10.65
CA LEU A 22 -17.12 25.85 -11.81
C LEU A 22 -16.38 25.50 -13.11
N LEU A 23 -15.07 25.66 -13.15
CA LEU A 23 -14.24 25.31 -14.30
C LEU A 23 -14.37 23.83 -14.63
N TRP A 24 -14.33 22.95 -13.62
CA TRP A 24 -14.49 21.50 -13.82
C TRP A 24 -15.84 21.16 -14.45
N ARG A 25 -16.94 21.72 -13.96
CA ARG A 25 -18.28 21.52 -14.54
C ARG A 25 -18.35 22.00 -15.98
N GLU A 26 -17.72 23.13 -16.27
CA GLU A 26 -17.70 23.65 -17.65
C GLU A 26 -16.90 22.72 -18.59
N LEU A 27 -15.77 22.19 -18.15
CA LEU A 27 -14.95 21.25 -18.92
C LEU A 27 -15.61 19.89 -19.13
N THR A 28 -16.50 19.47 -18.22
CA THR A 28 -17.14 18.15 -18.27
C THR A 28 -18.58 18.20 -18.75
N LYS A 29 -19.14 19.39 -19.08
CA LYS A 29 -20.54 19.57 -19.49
C LYS A 29 -20.96 18.74 -20.70
N ASP A 30 -20.04 18.50 -21.64
CA ASP A 30 -20.27 17.73 -22.83
C ASP A 30 -20.28 16.20 -22.59
N GLY A 31 -20.14 15.77 -21.35
CA GLY A 31 -20.20 14.36 -20.95
C GLY A 31 -19.01 13.53 -21.42
N HIS A 32 -17.90 14.15 -21.83
CA HIS A 32 -16.69 13.40 -22.18
C HIS A 32 -16.17 12.63 -20.99
N PRO A 33 -15.86 11.32 -21.13
CA PRO A 33 -15.35 10.53 -20.04
C PRO A 33 -13.97 11.03 -19.63
N HIS A 34 -13.83 11.47 -18.38
CA HIS A 34 -12.55 11.80 -17.77
C HIS A 34 -12.05 10.66 -16.89
N ARG A 35 -10.76 10.67 -16.56
CA ARG A 35 -10.09 9.55 -15.88
C ARG A 35 -10.77 9.12 -14.58
N ALA A 36 -11.26 10.05 -13.77
CA ALA A 36 -11.91 9.71 -12.50
C ALA A 36 -13.22 8.95 -12.74
N ARG A 37 -14.06 9.42 -13.70
CA ARG A 37 -15.31 8.74 -14.08
C ARG A 37 -15.05 7.37 -14.68
N LEU A 38 -14.08 7.25 -15.58
CA LEU A 38 -13.68 5.96 -16.16
C LEU A 38 -13.23 4.97 -15.09
N LEU A 39 -12.51 5.43 -14.06
CA LEU A 39 -12.10 4.58 -12.95
C LEU A 39 -13.31 4.14 -12.11
N ASP A 40 -14.23 5.05 -11.79
CA ASP A 40 -15.43 4.72 -11.04
C ASP A 40 -16.32 3.72 -11.81
N ASP A 41 -16.52 3.95 -13.12
CA ASP A 41 -17.27 3.04 -13.99
C ASP A 41 -16.59 1.66 -14.09
N LEU A 42 -15.24 1.62 -14.19
CA LEU A 42 -14.47 0.39 -14.18
C LEU A 42 -14.66 -0.37 -12.86
N LEU A 43 -14.46 0.30 -11.72
CA LEU A 43 -14.62 -0.31 -10.40
C LEU A 43 -16.05 -0.83 -10.21
N GLN A 44 -17.07 -0.06 -10.61
CA GLN A 44 -18.46 -0.51 -10.53
C GLN A 44 -18.68 -1.80 -11.31
N ARG A 45 -18.10 -1.93 -12.49
CA ARG A 45 -18.18 -3.16 -13.30
C ARG A 45 -17.40 -4.32 -12.70
N LEU A 46 -16.18 -4.06 -12.19
CA LEU A 46 -15.35 -5.08 -11.56
C LEU A 46 -15.98 -5.66 -10.29
N TYR A 47 -16.72 -4.85 -9.54
CA TYR A 47 -17.43 -5.29 -8.32
C TYR A 47 -18.86 -5.78 -8.57
N SER A 48 -19.34 -5.75 -9.84
CA SER A 48 -20.61 -6.39 -10.20
C SER A 48 -20.42 -7.89 -10.46
N ASP A 49 -21.52 -8.64 -10.38
CA ASP A 49 -21.53 -10.07 -10.69
C ASP A 49 -21.65 -10.35 -12.20
N GLU A 50 -21.56 -9.32 -13.04
CA GLU A 50 -21.65 -9.48 -14.49
C GLU A 50 -20.37 -10.07 -15.07
N PRO A 51 -20.48 -11.06 -15.99
CA PRO A 51 -19.30 -11.63 -16.64
C PRO A 51 -18.55 -10.56 -17.46
N LEU A 52 -17.23 -10.53 -17.31
CA LEU A 52 -16.35 -9.64 -18.05
C LEU A 52 -15.61 -10.44 -19.14
N PRO A 53 -16.11 -10.47 -20.39
CA PRO A 53 -15.47 -11.21 -21.45
C PRO A 53 -14.13 -10.58 -21.86
N GLY A 54 -13.15 -11.43 -22.23
CA GLY A 54 -11.86 -10.99 -22.74
C GLY A 54 -10.79 -10.75 -21.66
N LEU A 55 -11.09 -11.04 -20.40
CA LEU A 55 -10.07 -11.08 -19.35
C LEU A 55 -9.19 -12.32 -19.52
N PRO A 56 -7.88 -12.25 -19.19
CA PRO A 56 -7.01 -13.42 -19.11
C PRO A 56 -7.42 -14.30 -17.92
N GLU A 57 -7.01 -15.56 -17.92
CA GLU A 57 -7.26 -16.46 -16.77
C GLU A 57 -6.49 -16.03 -15.52
N ARG A 58 -5.30 -15.40 -15.72
CA ARG A 58 -4.41 -15.02 -14.64
C ARG A 58 -3.67 -13.71 -14.92
N LEU A 59 -3.48 -12.90 -13.89
CA LEU A 59 -2.64 -11.70 -13.88
C LEU A 59 -1.52 -11.85 -12.85
N LEU A 60 -0.28 -11.67 -13.30
CA LEU A 60 0.89 -11.66 -12.43
C LEU A 60 1.41 -10.22 -12.29
N VAL A 61 1.50 -9.73 -11.07
CA VAL A 61 2.05 -8.42 -10.72
C VAL A 61 3.40 -8.64 -10.05
N PHE A 62 4.49 -8.20 -10.70
CA PHE A 62 5.85 -8.45 -10.26
C PHE A 62 6.71 -7.18 -10.29
N GLY A 63 7.66 -7.08 -9.33
CA GLY A 63 8.65 -5.99 -9.31
C GLY A 63 8.10 -4.63 -8.88
N ILE A 64 6.94 -4.59 -8.26
CA ILE A 64 6.33 -3.35 -7.76
C ILE A 64 6.60 -3.24 -6.26
N SER A 65 7.18 -2.12 -5.84
CA SER A 65 7.47 -1.81 -4.44
C SER A 65 6.37 -0.99 -3.75
N SER A 66 5.46 -0.40 -4.52
CA SER A 66 4.30 0.32 -4.02
C SER A 66 3.27 0.51 -5.12
N LEU A 67 2.00 0.57 -4.74
CA LEU A 67 0.88 0.90 -5.62
C LEU A 67 -0.04 1.92 -4.94
N PRO A 68 -0.50 2.94 -5.68
CA PRO A 68 -1.57 3.80 -5.16
C PRO A 68 -2.83 3.00 -4.83
N PRO A 69 -3.59 3.39 -3.79
CA PRO A 69 -4.77 2.63 -3.33
C PRO A 69 -5.81 2.32 -4.42
N HIS A 70 -5.98 3.22 -5.40
CA HIS A 70 -6.92 2.99 -6.49
C HIS A 70 -6.50 1.85 -7.43
N HIS A 71 -5.20 1.62 -7.65
CA HIS A 71 -4.71 0.47 -8.42
C HIS A 71 -4.94 -0.84 -7.65
N LEU A 72 -4.71 -0.82 -6.33
CA LEU A 72 -5.01 -1.97 -5.48
C LEU A 72 -6.49 -2.35 -5.54
N ARG A 73 -7.39 -1.36 -5.50
CA ARG A 73 -8.84 -1.61 -5.68
C ARG A 73 -9.18 -2.22 -7.04
N VAL A 74 -8.46 -1.84 -8.10
CA VAL A 74 -8.64 -2.47 -9.42
C VAL A 74 -8.17 -3.92 -9.40
N LEU A 75 -7.02 -4.21 -8.77
CA LEU A 75 -6.53 -5.59 -8.63
C LEU A 75 -7.48 -6.46 -7.79
N ASP A 76 -8.01 -5.92 -6.69
CA ASP A 76 -9.02 -6.59 -5.85
C ASP A 76 -10.30 -6.87 -6.66
N GLY A 77 -10.79 -5.89 -7.40
CA GLY A 77 -11.95 -6.08 -8.28
C GLY A 77 -11.69 -7.12 -9.38
N LEU A 78 -10.49 -7.15 -9.98
CA LEU A 78 -10.09 -8.17 -10.95
C LEU A 78 -10.02 -9.56 -10.34
N ALA A 79 -9.56 -9.67 -9.09
CA ALA A 79 -9.46 -10.95 -8.38
C ALA A 79 -10.81 -11.65 -8.18
N ARG A 80 -11.93 -10.95 -8.34
CA ARG A 80 -13.28 -11.54 -8.35
C ARG A 80 -13.58 -12.33 -9.63
N HIS A 81 -12.83 -12.10 -10.71
CA HIS A 81 -13.07 -12.66 -12.03
C HIS A 81 -11.96 -13.56 -12.55
N ILE A 82 -10.71 -13.33 -12.09
CA ILE A 82 -9.51 -14.04 -12.55
C ILE A 82 -8.55 -14.28 -11.39
N ASP A 83 -7.58 -15.18 -11.58
CA ASP A 83 -6.47 -15.34 -10.63
C ASP A 83 -5.56 -14.11 -10.65
N VAL A 84 -5.43 -13.40 -9.54
CA VAL A 84 -4.47 -12.28 -9.40
C VAL A 84 -3.38 -12.68 -8.40
N VAL A 85 -2.13 -12.72 -8.89
CA VAL A 85 -0.95 -13.04 -8.07
C VAL A 85 -0.07 -11.81 -7.95
N VAL A 86 0.16 -11.33 -6.74
CA VAL A 86 1.04 -10.18 -6.46
C VAL A 86 2.32 -10.70 -5.81
N CYS A 87 3.46 -10.52 -6.50
CA CYS A 87 4.78 -10.81 -5.97
C CYS A 87 5.38 -9.54 -5.39
N ALA A 88 5.31 -9.37 -4.08
CA ALA A 88 5.87 -8.23 -3.36
C ALA A 88 7.15 -8.62 -2.62
N LEU A 89 8.15 -7.73 -2.62
CA LEU A 89 9.36 -7.92 -1.85
C LEU A 89 9.12 -7.56 -0.39
N ASN A 90 9.08 -8.56 0.47
CA ASN A 90 9.02 -8.36 1.91
C ASN A 90 10.44 -8.41 2.50
N PRO A 91 10.95 -7.32 3.11
CA PRO A 91 12.33 -7.26 3.61
C PRO A 91 12.55 -8.01 4.91
N SER A 92 11.50 -8.37 5.66
CA SER A 92 11.60 -9.00 6.96
C SER A 92 10.69 -10.23 7.06
N ARG A 93 11.16 -11.25 7.82
CA ARG A 93 10.34 -12.41 8.21
C ARG A 93 9.39 -12.07 9.35
N GLU A 94 9.75 -11.06 10.12
CA GLU A 94 9.00 -10.63 11.29
C GLU A 94 7.90 -9.64 10.91
N ALA A 95 6.92 -9.46 11.78
CA ALA A 95 5.89 -8.45 11.61
C ALA A 95 6.50 -7.05 11.78
N TRP A 96 6.62 -6.31 10.70
CA TRP A 96 7.23 -4.98 10.68
C TRP A 96 6.26 -3.84 10.31
N GLY A 97 4.99 -4.18 10.14
CA GLY A 97 3.93 -3.21 9.82
C GLY A 97 3.77 -2.12 10.88
N GLU A 98 4.03 -2.44 12.15
CA GLU A 98 3.88 -1.51 13.28
C GLU A 98 5.15 -0.73 13.62
N ILE A 99 6.27 -1.00 12.95
CA ILE A 99 7.53 -0.31 13.19
C ILE A 99 7.42 1.16 12.80
N ARG A 100 7.78 2.05 13.73
CA ARG A 100 7.76 3.50 13.52
C ARG A 100 9.14 4.11 13.71
N ASP A 101 9.42 5.19 12.98
CA ASP A 101 10.62 5.98 13.19
C ASP A 101 10.52 6.70 14.56
N ILE A 102 11.64 6.71 15.32
CA ILE A 102 11.77 7.45 16.59
C ILE A 102 11.29 8.90 16.44
N ARG A 103 11.51 9.52 15.28
CA ARG A 103 11.03 10.88 14.99
C ARG A 103 9.51 10.99 14.85
N GLU A 104 8.85 9.93 14.39
CA GLU A 104 7.38 9.87 14.33
C GLU A 104 6.81 9.69 15.74
N LEU A 105 7.42 8.84 16.56
CA LEU A 105 7.04 8.64 17.96
C LEU A 105 7.21 9.92 18.78
N ALA A 106 8.32 10.65 18.59
CA ALA A 106 8.56 11.91 19.29
C ALA A 106 7.57 13.04 18.96
N ARG A 107 6.79 12.91 17.88
CA ARG A 107 5.74 13.87 17.48
C ARG A 107 4.37 13.56 18.04
N GLN A 108 4.18 12.39 18.67
CA GLN A 108 2.94 11.97 19.30
C GLN A 108 3.05 12.10 20.82
N PRO A 109 2.60 13.20 21.44
CA PRO A 109 2.84 13.47 22.87
C PRO A 109 2.01 12.63 23.84
N GLU A 110 1.10 11.77 23.36
CA GLU A 110 0.14 11.04 24.19
C GLU A 110 0.44 9.52 24.33
N SER A 111 1.46 8.99 23.69
CA SER A 111 1.86 7.58 23.90
C SER A 111 2.63 7.45 25.19
N GLY A 112 2.11 6.70 26.15
CA GLY A 112 2.78 6.44 27.42
C GLY A 112 4.15 5.80 27.23
N ALA A 113 5.08 6.04 28.16
CA ALA A 113 6.48 5.60 28.08
C ALA A 113 6.66 4.07 27.95
N ASP A 114 5.64 3.26 28.24
CA ASP A 114 5.70 1.80 28.17
C ASP A 114 5.47 1.25 26.74
N ASP A 115 4.92 2.01 25.81
CA ASP A 115 4.70 1.58 24.41
C ASP A 115 5.95 1.73 23.51
N TRP A 116 6.99 2.40 23.98
CA TRP A 116 8.16 2.74 23.16
C TRP A 116 9.05 1.52 22.81
N TYR A 117 8.95 0.43 23.53
CA TYR A 117 9.77 -0.77 23.32
C TYR A 117 9.26 -1.68 22.20
N LEU A 118 7.99 -1.61 21.84
CA LEU A 118 7.36 -2.49 20.85
C LEU A 118 7.48 -1.95 19.42
N ASP A 119 7.67 -0.64 19.25
CA ASP A 119 7.58 0.03 17.95
C ASP A 119 8.93 0.38 17.31
N VAL A 120 10.06 0.17 18.00
CA VAL A 120 11.39 0.50 17.49
C VAL A 120 12.03 -0.75 16.88
N GLY A 121 11.72 -1.01 15.62
CA GLY A 121 12.40 -2.03 14.84
C GLY A 121 13.74 -1.53 14.29
N HIS A 122 14.30 -2.26 13.32
CA HIS A 122 15.56 -1.89 12.70
C HIS A 122 15.52 -0.45 12.15
N PRO A 123 16.43 0.47 12.57
CA PRO A 123 16.31 1.92 12.28
C PRO A 123 16.23 2.26 10.80
N LEU A 124 16.96 1.53 9.93
CA LEU A 124 16.91 1.74 8.49
C LEU A 124 15.54 1.35 7.92
N LEU A 125 14.97 0.25 8.39
CA LEU A 125 13.64 -0.20 7.94
C LEU A 125 12.56 0.76 8.43
N ALA A 126 12.64 1.24 9.66
CA ALA A 126 11.71 2.21 10.23
C ALA A 126 11.70 3.53 9.44
N SER A 127 12.88 4.05 9.08
CA SER A 127 13.00 5.34 8.39
C SER A 127 12.78 5.27 6.88
N LEU A 128 13.35 4.26 6.20
CA LEU A 128 13.30 4.11 4.75
C LEU A 128 12.20 3.18 4.26
N GLY A 129 11.71 2.30 5.12
CA GLY A 129 10.70 1.29 4.80
C GLY A 129 9.25 1.79 4.78
N LYS A 130 8.98 3.05 5.12
CA LYS A 130 7.61 3.57 5.27
C LYS A 130 6.71 3.27 4.08
N GLN A 131 7.18 3.56 2.86
CA GLN A 131 6.39 3.34 1.65
C GLN A 131 6.07 1.86 1.42
N GLY A 132 7.03 0.98 1.69
CA GLY A 132 6.82 -0.47 1.63
C GLY A 132 5.83 -0.94 2.69
N ARG A 133 5.93 -0.42 3.91
CA ARG A 133 5.01 -0.72 5.00
C ARG A 133 3.56 -0.34 4.64
N ASP A 134 3.35 0.92 4.20
CA ASP A 134 2.03 1.39 3.78
C ASP A 134 1.46 0.54 2.62
N PHE A 135 2.32 0.04 1.74
CA PHE A 135 1.95 -0.87 0.67
C PHE A 135 1.53 -2.24 1.19
N PHE A 136 2.30 -2.84 2.12
CA PHE A 136 1.96 -4.11 2.74
C PHE A 136 0.68 -4.02 3.56
N ASP A 137 0.48 -2.96 4.36
CA ASP A 137 -0.76 -2.73 5.11
C ASP A 137 -1.97 -2.68 4.17
N SER A 138 -1.79 -2.02 3.02
CA SER A 138 -2.84 -1.95 1.99
C SER A 138 -3.10 -3.32 1.36
N LEU A 139 -2.07 -4.12 1.07
CA LEU A 139 -2.21 -5.48 0.56
C LEU A 139 -2.91 -6.40 1.57
N PHE A 140 -2.47 -6.39 2.84
CA PHE A 140 -3.09 -7.21 3.88
C PHE A 140 -4.55 -6.84 4.12
N SER A 141 -4.90 -5.55 4.04
CA SER A 141 -6.29 -5.11 4.15
C SER A 141 -7.18 -5.67 3.04
N LEU A 142 -6.63 -5.89 1.83
CA LEU A 142 -7.35 -6.50 0.71
C LEU A 142 -7.39 -8.03 0.82
N THR A 143 -6.29 -8.66 1.26
CA THR A 143 -6.17 -10.12 1.35
C THR A 143 -6.87 -10.71 2.58
N ALA A 144 -7.38 -9.89 3.49
CA ALA A 144 -8.21 -10.35 4.60
C ALA A 144 -9.56 -10.96 4.16
N SER A 145 -9.90 -10.86 2.85
CA SER A 145 -11.07 -11.52 2.27
C SER A 145 -10.86 -13.02 2.11
N GLU A 146 -11.96 -13.79 2.15
CA GLU A 146 -11.94 -15.23 1.93
C GLU A 146 -11.33 -15.60 0.57
N GLY A 147 -10.42 -16.57 0.56
CA GLY A 147 -9.81 -17.12 -0.67
C GLY A 147 -8.44 -16.57 -1.01
N SER A 148 -7.89 -15.62 -0.26
CA SER A 148 -6.50 -15.18 -0.43
C SER A 148 -5.51 -16.14 0.26
N GLN A 149 -4.32 -16.30 -0.34
CA GLN A 149 -3.23 -17.10 0.22
C GLN A 149 -1.94 -16.28 0.18
N GLU A 150 -1.16 -16.37 1.24
CA GLU A 150 0.16 -15.76 1.34
C GLU A 150 1.26 -16.83 1.36
N PHE A 151 2.33 -16.60 0.62
CA PHE A 151 3.50 -17.46 0.57
C PHE A 151 4.74 -16.64 0.93
N GLY A 152 5.35 -16.93 2.08
CA GLY A 152 6.64 -16.37 2.48
C GLY A 152 7.80 -17.14 1.86
N LEU A 153 8.49 -16.55 0.89
CA LEU A 153 9.64 -17.14 0.20
C LEU A 153 10.92 -16.47 0.67
N TYR A 154 11.48 -16.94 1.77
CA TYR A 154 12.76 -16.45 2.31
C TYR A 154 13.84 -17.53 2.16
N SER A 155 15.10 -17.07 2.09
CA SER A 155 16.24 -18.00 2.16
C SER A 155 16.26 -18.74 3.49
N GLU A 156 16.72 -19.98 3.49
CA GLU A 156 16.95 -20.75 4.73
C GLU A 156 18.01 -20.05 5.59
N ASP A 157 17.96 -20.28 6.92
CA ASP A 157 18.89 -19.64 7.84
C ASP A 157 20.36 -20.01 7.58
N GLU A 158 20.62 -21.18 7.01
CA GLU A 158 21.95 -21.65 6.64
C GLU A 158 22.59 -20.85 5.49
N ASP A 159 21.76 -20.20 4.66
CA ASP A 159 22.21 -19.34 3.54
C ASP A 159 22.59 -17.93 3.99
N LEU A 160 22.30 -17.56 5.24
CA LEU A 160 22.53 -16.23 5.76
C LEU A 160 23.99 -16.06 6.17
N ARG A 161 24.75 -15.32 5.36
CA ARG A 161 26.15 -14.96 5.65
C ARG A 161 26.18 -13.71 6.54
N ASP A 162 27.21 -13.61 7.37
CA ASP A 162 27.48 -12.43 8.21
C ASP A 162 28.96 -12.01 8.07
N ASP A 163 29.51 -12.19 6.87
CA ASP A 163 30.90 -11.98 6.51
C ASP A 163 31.20 -10.58 5.95
N SER A 164 30.17 -9.76 5.78
CA SER A 164 30.29 -8.38 5.33
C SER A 164 29.26 -7.47 6.01
N LEU A 165 29.56 -6.17 6.08
CA LEU A 165 28.61 -5.19 6.61
C LEU A 165 27.25 -5.24 5.90
N LEU A 166 27.24 -5.48 4.60
CA LEU A 166 26.00 -5.59 3.83
C LEU A 166 25.19 -6.81 4.29
N HIS A 167 25.83 -7.98 4.39
CA HIS A 167 25.15 -9.19 4.86
C HIS A 167 24.66 -9.03 6.31
N ALA A 168 25.46 -8.42 7.16
CA ALA A 168 25.07 -8.12 8.54
C ALA A 168 23.81 -7.26 8.60
N LEU A 169 23.76 -6.17 7.82
CA LEU A 169 22.58 -5.28 7.74
C LEU A 169 21.36 -5.99 7.15
N GLN A 170 21.54 -6.81 6.12
CA GLN A 170 20.44 -7.58 5.53
C GLN A 170 19.85 -8.58 6.53
N ASN A 171 20.72 -9.27 7.29
CA ASN A 171 20.31 -10.20 8.33
C ASN A 171 19.57 -9.49 9.48
N ASP A 172 20.05 -8.32 9.88
CA ASP A 172 19.43 -7.53 10.93
C ASP A 172 18.04 -7.04 10.51
N ILE A 173 17.91 -6.58 9.27
CA ILE A 173 16.59 -6.20 8.71
C ILE A 173 15.66 -7.42 8.63
N LEU A 174 16.15 -8.55 8.12
CA LEU A 174 15.37 -9.77 7.96
C LEU A 174 14.79 -10.27 9.29
N ARG A 175 15.55 -10.10 10.39
CA ARG A 175 15.18 -10.57 11.72
C ARG A 175 14.79 -9.45 12.69
N LEU A 176 14.63 -8.24 12.21
CA LEU A 176 14.36 -7.01 13.00
C LEU A 176 15.29 -6.81 14.18
N ARG A 177 16.56 -7.16 14.04
CA ARG A 177 17.57 -7.00 15.10
C ARG A 177 18.19 -5.62 15.01
N THR A 178 18.47 -5.04 16.18
CA THR A 178 19.30 -3.84 16.31
C THR A 178 20.58 -4.24 17.03
N ARG A 179 21.74 -4.11 16.35
CA ARG A 179 23.04 -4.36 17.00
C ARG A 179 23.39 -3.16 17.90
N LEU A 180 23.89 -3.45 19.06
CA LEU A 180 24.47 -2.43 19.93
C LEU A 180 25.89 -2.07 19.43
N PRO A 181 26.41 -0.85 19.75
CA PRO A 181 27.71 -0.38 19.28
C PRO A 181 28.92 -1.25 19.63
N ASP A 182 28.78 -2.15 20.55
CA ASP A 182 29.88 -3.02 21.08
C ASP A 182 29.73 -4.48 20.59
N GLU A 183 28.82 -4.79 19.71
CA GLU A 183 28.63 -6.08 19.03
C GLU A 183 29.09 -6.02 17.56
#